data_6a50b3221325235b10a37bc15ef06d29
#
_entry.id   6a50b3221325235b10a37bc15ef06d29
#
_cell.length_a   1.000
_cell.length_b   1.000
_cell.length_c   1.000
_cell.angle_alpha   90.00
_cell.angle_beta   90.00
_cell.angle_gamma   90.00
#
_symmetry.space_group_name_H-M   'P 1'
#
loop_
_entity.id
_entity.type
_entity.pdbx_description
1 polymer ?
#
loop_
_entity_poly.entity_id
_entity_poly.type
_entity_poly.pdbx_seq_one_letter_code
_entity_poly.pdbx_strand_id
1 'polypeptide(L)'
;MPYKLYYWDGIPGRGEFVRLALEEAGADYLDIARQPGGTNEMLKLMKMPGEAAAPFAPPFLIDGDLVISHVANILFYLGPRLGLVAEDERLRTLTNGLQLTITDFVAEIHDTHHPVALSLYYEDQKPEALRRSADFLSERLPKFLGYFERVLTQNPRGPEHMVGDRLSYVDLSLFQVIEGLRYAFPKAMDAYETNIPGLVALHDAVRARPRILSYLASERRLAFNESCVFRHYPELDRQS
;
A
#
# COMPACT_ATOMS: atom_id res chain seq x y z
N MET A 1 -13.08 -11.17 18.60
CA MET A 1 -12.09 -12.10 18.01
C MET A 1 -11.09 -11.27 17.24
N PRO A 2 -9.81 -11.67 17.14
CA PRO A 2 -8.83 -10.94 16.33
C PRO A 2 -9.21 -10.97 14.85
N TYR A 3 -8.87 -9.91 14.12
CA TYR A 3 -8.91 -9.91 12.67
C TYR A 3 -7.95 -10.96 12.11
N LYS A 4 -8.32 -11.63 11.01
CA LYS A 4 -7.42 -12.55 10.32
C LYS A 4 -7.04 -11.96 8.97
N LEU A 5 -5.77 -11.59 8.81
CA LEU A 5 -5.23 -11.08 7.56
C LEU A 5 -4.59 -12.23 6.77
N TYR A 6 -4.97 -12.36 5.51
CA TYR A 6 -4.39 -13.33 4.57
C TYR A 6 -3.64 -12.59 3.48
N TYR A 7 -2.35 -12.83 3.41
CA TYR A 7 -1.47 -12.34 2.36
C TYR A 7 -0.29 -13.31 2.18
N TRP A 8 0.49 -13.16 1.11
CA TRP A 8 1.67 -13.99 0.88
C TRP A 8 2.70 -13.84 2.00
N ASP A 9 3.26 -14.98 2.44
CA ASP A 9 4.36 -14.98 3.38
C ASP A 9 5.65 -14.43 2.75
N GLY A 10 6.50 -13.83 3.58
CA GLY A 10 7.83 -13.35 3.16
C GLY A 10 7.87 -12.05 2.38
N ILE A 11 6.72 -11.44 2.04
CA ILE A 11 6.66 -10.17 1.31
C ILE A 11 5.73 -9.15 1.98
N PRO A 12 6.12 -7.85 2.07
CA PRO A 12 5.23 -6.80 2.56
C PRO A 12 4.07 -6.57 1.58
N GLY A 13 4.37 -6.32 0.32
CA GLY A 13 3.46 -6.18 -0.80
C GLY A 13 2.19 -5.36 -0.49
N ARG A 14 1.06 -5.77 -1.08
CA ARG A 14 -0.24 -5.13 -0.84
C ARG A 14 -0.82 -5.39 0.55
N GLY A 15 -0.38 -6.46 1.24
CA GLY A 15 -0.78 -6.73 2.63
C GLY A 15 -0.31 -5.68 3.61
N GLU A 16 0.77 -4.99 3.30
CA GLU A 16 1.37 -3.99 4.19
C GLU A 16 0.49 -2.78 4.44
N PHE A 17 -0.31 -2.37 3.46
CA PHE A 17 -1.29 -1.30 3.63
C PHE A 17 -2.30 -1.62 4.74
N VAL A 18 -2.70 -2.88 4.83
CA VAL A 18 -3.63 -3.36 5.87
C VAL A 18 -2.91 -3.50 7.21
N ARG A 19 -1.68 -4.05 7.23
CA ARG A 19 -0.88 -4.17 8.45
C ARG A 19 -0.67 -2.82 9.11
N LEU A 20 -0.28 -1.81 8.36
CA LEU A 20 -0.07 -0.45 8.88
C LEU A 20 -1.32 0.11 9.55
N ALA A 21 -2.50 -0.11 8.99
CA ALA A 21 -3.76 0.33 9.59
C ALA A 21 -4.06 -0.41 10.90
N LEU A 22 -3.87 -1.73 10.94
CA LEU A 22 -4.08 -2.55 12.13
C LEU A 22 -3.08 -2.20 13.23
N GLU A 23 -1.81 -2.05 12.89
CA GLU A 23 -0.71 -1.70 13.83
C GLU A 23 -0.89 -0.29 14.39
N GLU A 24 -1.22 0.71 13.55
CA GLU A 24 -1.49 2.06 14.02
C GLU A 24 -2.66 2.13 15.00
N ALA A 25 -3.71 1.40 14.72
CA ALA A 25 -4.86 1.31 15.62
C ALA A 25 -4.58 0.51 16.89
N GLY A 26 -3.53 -0.32 16.91
CA GLY A 26 -3.28 -1.32 17.96
C GLY A 26 -4.34 -2.40 17.97
N ALA A 27 -4.89 -2.74 16.82
CA ALA A 27 -5.89 -3.76 16.68
C ALA A 27 -5.28 -5.17 16.85
N ASP A 28 -6.04 -6.04 17.49
CA ASP A 28 -5.66 -7.46 17.63
C ASP A 28 -5.88 -8.18 16.30
N TYR A 29 -4.83 -8.73 15.70
CA TYR A 29 -4.91 -9.46 14.43
C TYR A 29 -3.90 -10.61 14.33
N LEU A 30 -4.22 -11.56 13.46
CA LEU A 30 -3.36 -12.66 13.08
C LEU A 30 -3.00 -12.53 11.59
N ASP A 31 -1.72 -12.47 11.27
CA ASP A 31 -1.20 -12.58 9.90
C ASP A 31 -1.08 -14.06 9.55
N ILE A 32 -2.12 -14.62 8.93
CA ILE A 32 -2.34 -16.07 8.83
C ILE A 32 -1.28 -16.72 7.95
N ALA A 33 -0.90 -16.13 6.82
CA ALA A 33 0.08 -16.75 5.94
C ALA A 33 1.46 -16.96 6.62
N ARG A 34 1.75 -16.19 7.67
CA ARG A 34 2.97 -16.29 8.48
C ARG A 34 2.86 -17.35 9.59
N GLN A 35 1.70 -17.97 9.74
CA GLN A 35 1.51 -19.10 10.66
C GLN A 35 1.79 -20.43 9.96
N PRO A 36 2.20 -21.49 10.68
CA PRO A 36 2.37 -22.80 10.08
C PRO A 36 1.12 -23.24 9.31
N GLY A 37 1.27 -23.55 8.02
CA GLY A 37 0.18 -23.96 7.16
C GLY A 37 -0.74 -22.82 6.64
N GLY A 38 -0.50 -21.57 7.02
CA GLY A 38 -1.38 -20.45 6.72
C GLY A 38 -1.50 -20.15 5.22
N THR A 39 -0.43 -20.26 4.45
CA THR A 39 -0.51 -20.13 2.98
C THR A 39 -1.45 -21.18 2.37
N ASN A 40 -1.41 -22.43 2.85
CA ASN A 40 -2.31 -23.48 2.37
C ASN A 40 -3.77 -23.19 2.76
N GLU A 41 -4.01 -22.66 3.95
CA GLU A 41 -5.33 -22.21 4.39
C GLU A 41 -5.86 -21.10 3.48
N MET A 42 -5.05 -20.08 3.20
CA MET A 42 -5.36 -18.99 2.27
C MET A 42 -5.78 -19.51 0.88
N LEU A 43 -4.97 -20.39 0.30
CA LEU A 43 -5.24 -20.97 -1.02
C LEU A 43 -6.52 -21.82 -1.05
N LYS A 44 -6.87 -22.50 0.04
CA LYS A 44 -8.14 -23.22 0.16
C LYS A 44 -9.31 -22.26 0.18
N LEU A 45 -9.25 -21.21 0.98
CA LEU A 45 -10.32 -20.20 1.07
C LEU A 45 -10.58 -19.51 -0.29
N MET A 46 -9.55 -19.22 -1.06
CA MET A 46 -9.70 -18.65 -2.41
C MET A 46 -10.38 -19.58 -3.42
N LYS A 47 -10.44 -20.89 -3.14
CA LYS A 47 -11.05 -21.91 -4.02
C LYS A 47 -12.40 -22.42 -3.52
N MET A 48 -12.83 -22.01 -2.32
CA MET A 48 -14.07 -22.52 -1.74
C MET A 48 -15.30 -21.99 -2.47
N PRO A 49 -16.19 -22.85 -2.96
CA PRO A 49 -17.54 -22.44 -3.33
C PRO A 49 -18.30 -22.05 -2.06
N GLY A 50 -18.77 -20.84 -1.97
CA GLY A 50 -19.53 -20.34 -0.84
C GLY A 50 -20.61 -19.36 -1.26
N GLU A 51 -21.50 -19.01 -0.33
CA GLU A 51 -22.54 -17.98 -0.55
C GLU A 51 -21.92 -16.58 -0.74
N ALA A 52 -20.80 -16.31 -0.06
CA ALA A 52 -19.98 -15.13 -0.28
C ALA A 52 -18.95 -15.41 -1.40
N ALA A 53 -18.75 -14.45 -2.28
CA ALA A 53 -17.73 -14.56 -3.33
C ALA A 53 -16.35 -14.87 -2.71
N ALA A 54 -15.75 -15.98 -3.11
CA ALA A 54 -14.38 -16.29 -2.72
C ALA A 54 -13.45 -15.15 -3.15
N PRO A 55 -12.43 -14.79 -2.34
CA PRO A 55 -11.48 -13.75 -2.71
C PRO A 55 -10.75 -14.10 -4.01
N PHE A 56 -10.70 -13.17 -4.96
CA PHE A 56 -9.98 -13.35 -6.21
C PHE A 56 -8.46 -13.52 -5.98
N ALA A 57 -7.91 -12.71 -5.09
CA ALA A 57 -6.50 -12.69 -4.74
C ALA A 57 -6.31 -12.09 -3.34
N PRO A 58 -5.19 -12.40 -2.64
CA PRO A 58 -4.85 -11.70 -1.41
C PRO A 58 -4.34 -10.26 -1.69
N PRO A 59 -4.49 -9.31 -0.73
CA PRO A 59 -4.97 -9.55 0.61
C PRO A 59 -6.48 -9.65 0.71
N PHE A 60 -6.91 -10.48 1.66
CA PHE A 60 -8.26 -10.44 2.20
C PHE A 60 -8.23 -10.52 3.73
N LEU A 61 -9.27 -10.00 4.35
CA LEU A 61 -9.44 -9.96 5.79
C LEU A 61 -10.68 -10.76 6.17
N ILE A 62 -10.63 -11.48 7.30
CA ILE A 62 -11.79 -12.13 7.90
C ILE A 62 -12.05 -11.48 9.26
N ASP A 63 -13.30 -11.02 9.46
CA ASP A 63 -13.83 -10.51 10.73
C ASP A 63 -15.11 -11.28 11.07
N GLY A 64 -15.04 -12.19 12.04
CA GLY A 64 -16.09 -13.15 12.31
C GLY A 64 -16.37 -14.04 11.09
N ASP A 65 -17.59 -13.94 10.55
CA ASP A 65 -18.03 -14.67 9.35
C ASP A 65 -17.87 -13.86 8.05
N LEU A 66 -17.46 -12.58 8.17
CA LEU A 66 -17.34 -11.68 7.02
C LEU A 66 -15.97 -11.78 6.37
N VAL A 67 -15.96 -12.06 5.07
CA VAL A 67 -14.75 -12.04 4.23
C VAL A 67 -14.71 -10.73 3.44
N ILE A 68 -13.66 -9.96 3.62
CA ILE A 68 -13.46 -8.64 2.98
C ILE A 68 -12.21 -8.75 2.11
N SER A 69 -12.36 -8.65 0.80
CA SER A 69 -11.25 -8.70 -0.16
C SER A 69 -10.93 -7.31 -0.73
N HIS A 70 -9.72 -7.16 -1.28
CA HIS A 70 -9.17 -5.95 -1.87
C HIS A 70 -8.76 -4.87 -0.85
N VAL A 71 -7.53 -4.36 -0.97
CA VAL A 71 -6.93 -3.39 -0.03
C VAL A 71 -7.85 -2.20 0.24
N ALA A 72 -8.34 -1.52 -0.80
CA ALA A 72 -9.18 -0.34 -0.63
C ALA A 72 -10.48 -0.66 0.12
N ASN A 73 -11.10 -1.81 -0.17
CA ASN A 73 -12.31 -2.25 0.50
C ASN A 73 -12.04 -2.66 1.97
N ILE A 74 -10.92 -3.33 2.23
CA ILE A 74 -10.50 -3.66 3.60
C ILE A 74 -10.29 -2.38 4.42
N LEU A 75 -9.57 -1.40 3.88
CA LEU A 75 -9.31 -0.13 4.55
C LEU A 75 -10.59 0.70 4.73
N PHE A 76 -11.49 0.69 3.74
CA PHE A 76 -12.80 1.32 3.87
C PHE A 76 -13.65 0.68 4.98
N TYR A 77 -13.58 -0.64 5.13
CA TYR A 77 -14.23 -1.38 6.21
C TYR A 77 -13.61 -1.10 7.58
N LEU A 78 -12.28 -1.14 7.67
CA LEU A 78 -11.54 -0.95 8.92
C LEU A 78 -11.53 0.50 9.38
N GLY A 79 -11.49 1.46 8.45
CA GLY A 79 -11.35 2.88 8.75
C GLY A 79 -12.25 3.39 9.86
N PRO A 80 -13.60 3.27 9.75
CA PRO A 80 -14.51 3.74 10.80
C PRO A 80 -14.43 2.91 12.10
N ARG A 81 -14.07 1.63 12.00
CA ARG A 81 -13.95 0.73 13.16
C ARG A 81 -12.73 1.02 14.01
N LEU A 82 -11.68 1.49 13.35
CA LEU A 82 -10.37 1.73 13.96
C LEU A 82 -10.10 3.24 14.19
N GLY A 83 -11.04 4.12 13.89
CA GLY A 83 -10.85 5.56 14.00
C GLY A 83 -9.86 6.15 12.99
N LEU A 84 -9.64 5.46 11.86
CA LEU A 84 -8.70 5.83 10.80
C LEU A 84 -9.42 6.50 9.60
N VAL A 85 -10.58 7.07 9.84
CA VAL A 85 -11.31 7.91 8.89
C VAL A 85 -12.29 8.78 9.66
N ALA A 86 -12.62 9.96 9.16
CA ALA A 86 -13.64 10.82 9.74
C ALA A 86 -15.02 10.15 9.71
N GLU A 87 -15.89 10.50 10.68
CA GLU A 87 -17.27 10.00 10.72
C GLU A 87 -18.16 10.65 9.63
N ASP A 88 -17.81 11.85 9.20
CA ASP A 88 -18.50 12.57 8.13
C ASP A 88 -18.46 11.80 6.80
N GLU A 89 -19.62 11.56 6.20
CA GLU A 89 -19.77 10.75 4.98
C GLU A 89 -19.03 11.36 3.79
N ARG A 90 -19.00 12.69 3.66
CA ARG A 90 -18.28 13.37 2.59
C ARG A 90 -16.77 13.14 2.72
N LEU A 91 -16.22 13.27 3.93
CA LEU A 91 -14.79 13.03 4.17
C LEU A 91 -14.45 11.56 3.98
N ARG A 92 -15.32 10.64 4.40
CA ARG A 92 -15.14 9.19 4.15
C ARG A 92 -15.09 8.87 2.66
N THR A 93 -15.99 9.47 1.88
CA THR A 93 -16.04 9.29 0.41
C THR A 93 -14.79 9.84 -0.24
N LEU A 94 -14.33 11.03 0.16
CA LEU A 94 -13.06 11.60 -0.33
C LEU A 94 -11.86 10.71 0.00
N THR A 95 -11.78 10.24 1.25
CA THR A 95 -10.70 9.35 1.68
C THR A 95 -10.68 8.06 0.86
N ASN A 96 -11.85 7.46 0.61
CA ASN A 96 -11.94 6.27 -0.23
C ASN A 96 -11.54 6.53 -1.68
N GLY A 97 -11.92 7.67 -2.26
CA GLY A 97 -11.50 8.07 -3.61
C GLY A 97 -9.98 8.18 -3.75
N LEU A 98 -9.30 8.75 -2.74
CA LEU A 98 -7.83 8.80 -2.69
C LEU A 98 -7.23 7.40 -2.57
N GLN A 99 -7.82 6.51 -1.75
CA GLN A 99 -7.34 5.14 -1.62
C GLN A 99 -7.48 4.35 -2.93
N LEU A 100 -8.54 4.55 -3.69
CA LEU A 100 -8.69 3.95 -5.01
C LEU A 100 -7.61 4.46 -5.97
N THR A 101 -7.31 5.76 -5.97
CA THR A 101 -6.21 6.34 -6.76
C THR A 101 -4.84 5.76 -6.36
N ILE A 102 -4.62 5.50 -5.05
CA ILE A 102 -3.40 4.80 -4.58
C ILE A 102 -3.36 3.37 -5.13
N THR A 103 -4.50 2.69 -5.20
CA THR A 103 -4.57 1.33 -5.76
C THR A 103 -4.15 1.29 -7.24
N ASP A 104 -4.61 2.28 -8.03
CA ASP A 104 -4.18 2.44 -9.42
C ASP A 104 -2.68 2.75 -9.52
N PHE A 105 -2.17 3.62 -8.66
CA PHE A 105 -0.74 3.95 -8.60
C PHE A 105 0.12 2.71 -8.30
N VAL A 106 -0.30 1.91 -7.32
CA VAL A 106 0.39 0.65 -6.95
C VAL A 106 0.37 -0.37 -8.11
N ALA A 107 -0.69 -0.39 -8.92
CA ALA A 107 -0.73 -1.22 -10.12
C ALA A 107 0.29 -0.75 -11.17
N GLU A 108 0.37 0.56 -11.43
CA GLU A 108 1.36 1.10 -12.36
C GLU A 108 2.82 0.91 -11.88
N ILE A 109 3.06 0.98 -10.56
CA ILE A 109 4.38 0.66 -9.98
C ILE A 109 4.74 -0.81 -10.26
N HIS A 110 3.79 -1.73 -10.07
CA HIS A 110 3.99 -3.14 -10.37
C HIS A 110 4.28 -3.38 -11.85
N ASP A 111 3.62 -2.67 -12.75
CA ASP A 111 3.80 -2.80 -14.20
C ASP A 111 5.18 -2.32 -14.68
N THR A 112 5.95 -1.57 -13.87
CA THR A 112 7.31 -1.19 -14.23
C THR A 112 8.22 -2.40 -14.41
N HIS A 113 7.96 -3.49 -13.70
CA HIS A 113 8.75 -4.72 -13.78
C HIS A 113 7.96 -5.93 -14.33
N HIS A 114 6.65 -5.81 -14.55
CA HIS A 114 5.79 -6.83 -15.18
C HIS A 114 4.85 -6.21 -16.22
N PRO A 115 5.39 -5.53 -17.25
CA PRO A 115 4.57 -4.76 -18.18
C PRO A 115 3.79 -5.60 -19.19
N VAL A 116 4.23 -6.81 -19.51
CA VAL A 116 3.61 -7.67 -20.54
C VAL A 116 2.63 -8.66 -19.89
N ALA A 117 3.10 -9.43 -18.90
CA ALA A 117 2.26 -10.41 -18.24
C ALA A 117 2.77 -10.75 -16.83
N LEU A 118 1.83 -11.01 -15.91
CA LEU A 118 2.13 -11.44 -14.53
C LEU A 118 2.69 -12.87 -14.46
N SER A 119 2.45 -13.69 -15.48
CA SER A 119 2.92 -15.07 -15.59
C SER A 119 4.36 -15.19 -16.11
N LEU A 120 4.93 -14.11 -16.62
CA LEU A 120 6.32 -14.05 -17.05
C LEU A 120 7.22 -13.61 -15.90
N TYR A 121 8.46 -14.09 -15.89
CA TYR A 121 9.48 -13.53 -15.02
C TYR A 121 9.98 -12.18 -15.54
N TYR A 122 10.59 -11.39 -14.66
CA TYR A 122 11.17 -10.10 -15.04
C TYR A 122 12.18 -10.26 -16.20
N GLU A 123 13.00 -11.32 -16.15
CA GLU A 123 14.02 -11.65 -17.15
C GLU A 123 13.45 -11.84 -18.55
N ASP A 124 12.21 -12.30 -18.66
CA ASP A 124 11.52 -12.58 -19.94
C ASP A 124 10.95 -11.31 -20.58
N GLN A 125 10.88 -10.19 -19.85
CA GLN A 125 10.23 -8.94 -20.29
C GLN A 125 11.08 -7.69 -19.97
N LYS A 126 12.39 -7.82 -19.80
CA LYS A 126 13.29 -6.69 -19.49
C LYS A 126 13.22 -5.53 -20.49
N PRO A 127 13.21 -5.74 -21.81
CA PRO A 127 13.14 -4.63 -22.76
C PRO A 127 11.87 -3.79 -22.59
N GLU A 128 10.73 -4.43 -22.35
CA GLU A 128 9.44 -3.79 -22.13
C GLU A 128 9.41 -3.10 -20.76
N ALA A 129 10.01 -3.71 -19.74
CA ALA A 129 10.14 -3.16 -18.41
C ALA A 129 10.97 -1.86 -18.41
N LEU A 130 12.07 -1.81 -19.15
CA LEU A 130 12.87 -0.59 -19.33
C LEU A 130 12.06 0.54 -19.95
N ARG A 131 11.26 0.26 -20.99
CA ARG A 131 10.41 1.26 -21.65
C ARG A 131 9.29 1.73 -20.72
N ARG A 132 8.63 0.79 -20.02
CA ARG A 132 7.54 1.08 -19.08
C ARG A 132 8.04 1.90 -17.88
N SER A 133 9.19 1.54 -17.33
CA SER A 133 9.80 2.25 -16.22
C SER A 133 10.22 3.68 -16.61
N ALA A 134 10.80 3.88 -17.79
CA ALA A 134 11.17 5.20 -18.28
C ALA A 134 9.94 6.13 -18.40
N ASP A 135 8.83 5.66 -18.99
CA ASP A 135 7.56 6.39 -19.05
C ASP A 135 6.98 6.64 -17.65
N PHE A 136 6.99 5.62 -16.79
CA PHE A 136 6.50 5.75 -15.43
C PHE A 136 7.25 6.85 -14.67
N LEU A 137 8.56 6.85 -14.70
CA LEU A 137 9.39 7.82 -13.97
C LEU A 137 9.28 9.25 -14.52
N SER A 138 9.12 9.41 -15.86
CA SER A 138 9.03 10.74 -16.48
C SER A 138 7.63 11.35 -16.40
N GLU A 139 6.58 10.56 -16.50
CA GLU A 139 5.21 11.05 -16.65
C GLU A 139 4.29 10.67 -15.50
N ARG A 140 4.31 9.36 -15.11
CA ARG A 140 3.31 8.85 -14.17
C ARG A 140 3.64 9.16 -12.73
N LEU A 141 4.88 8.95 -12.31
CA LEU A 141 5.35 9.27 -10.96
C LEU A 141 5.09 10.74 -10.61
N PRO A 142 5.50 11.74 -11.44
CA PRO A 142 5.20 13.15 -11.21
C PRO A 142 3.70 13.43 -11.16
N LYS A 143 2.91 12.79 -12.00
CA LYS A 143 1.46 13.00 -12.05
C LYS A 143 0.77 12.57 -10.76
N PHE A 144 1.08 11.35 -10.27
CA PHE A 144 0.49 10.83 -9.04
C PHE A 144 0.98 11.57 -7.80
N LEU A 145 2.28 11.71 -7.62
CA LEU A 145 2.84 12.38 -6.45
C LEU A 145 2.45 13.87 -6.42
N GLY A 146 2.50 14.56 -7.55
CA GLY A 146 2.05 15.95 -7.66
C GLY A 146 0.53 16.12 -7.41
N TYR A 147 -0.28 15.13 -7.75
CA TYR A 147 -1.70 15.11 -7.39
C TYR A 147 -1.88 15.01 -5.87
N PHE A 148 -1.24 14.06 -5.22
CA PHE A 148 -1.34 13.89 -3.77
C PHE A 148 -0.76 15.07 -3.00
N GLU A 149 0.35 15.65 -3.46
CA GLU A 149 0.93 16.87 -2.88
C GLU A 149 -0.08 18.03 -2.92
N ARG A 150 -0.75 18.25 -4.07
CA ARG A 150 -1.80 19.27 -4.17
C ARG A 150 -2.98 19.00 -3.24
N VAL A 151 -3.45 17.75 -3.15
CA VAL A 151 -4.56 17.39 -2.26
C VAL A 151 -4.19 17.69 -0.81
N LEU A 152 -2.99 17.30 -0.39
CA LEU A 152 -2.49 17.54 0.96
C LEU A 152 -2.39 19.04 1.26
N THR A 153 -1.71 19.79 0.41
CA THR A 153 -1.48 21.24 0.62
C THR A 153 -2.75 22.08 0.51
N GLN A 154 -3.75 21.61 -0.21
CA GLN A 154 -5.07 22.24 -0.34
C GLN A 154 -6.11 21.75 0.67
N ASN A 155 -5.74 20.88 1.61
CA ASN A 155 -6.66 20.46 2.65
C ASN A 155 -7.06 21.66 3.52
N PRO A 156 -8.36 22.02 3.59
CA PRO A 156 -8.82 23.21 4.31
C PRO A 156 -8.63 23.13 5.84
N ARG A 157 -8.24 21.96 6.36
CA ARG A 157 -7.95 21.74 7.78
C ARG A 157 -6.45 21.77 8.12
N GLY A 158 -5.60 22.03 7.13
CA GLY A 158 -4.14 22.05 7.26
C GLY A 158 -3.46 20.91 6.49
N PRO A 159 -2.17 21.07 6.17
CA PRO A 159 -1.41 20.12 5.34
C PRO A 159 -0.83 18.93 6.13
N GLU A 160 -1.27 18.70 7.36
CA GLU A 160 -0.77 17.62 8.21
C GLU A 160 -1.37 16.25 7.86
N HIS A 161 -2.56 16.24 7.20
CA HIS A 161 -3.29 15.04 6.82
C HIS A 161 -3.93 15.20 5.43
N MET A 162 -4.08 14.09 4.73
CA MET A 162 -4.68 14.09 3.39
C MET A 162 -6.13 14.56 3.38
N VAL A 163 -6.89 14.22 4.43
CA VAL A 163 -8.31 14.55 4.54
C VAL A 163 -8.66 14.91 5.98
N GLY A 164 -9.27 16.07 6.18
CA GLY A 164 -9.70 16.52 7.51
C GLY A 164 -8.55 16.93 8.42
N ASP A 165 -8.70 16.73 9.72
CA ASP A 165 -7.80 17.21 10.76
C ASP A 165 -7.16 16.08 11.59
N ARG A 166 -7.22 14.84 11.11
CA ARG A 166 -6.68 13.67 11.80
C ARG A 166 -6.16 12.62 10.81
N LEU A 167 -5.27 11.76 11.32
CA LEU A 167 -4.73 10.64 10.58
C LEU A 167 -5.84 9.75 10.01
N SER A 168 -5.68 9.37 8.76
CA SER A 168 -6.53 8.40 8.07
C SER A 168 -5.71 7.25 7.48
N TYR A 169 -6.39 6.19 7.05
CA TYR A 169 -5.71 5.07 6.37
C TYR A 169 -5.03 5.48 5.06
N VAL A 170 -5.42 6.62 4.46
CA VAL A 170 -4.76 7.14 3.25
C VAL A 170 -3.38 7.71 3.58
N ASP A 171 -3.21 8.37 4.73
CA ASP A 171 -1.92 8.86 5.19
C ASP A 171 -0.93 7.70 5.39
N LEU A 172 -1.40 6.60 6.00
CA LEU A 172 -0.64 5.35 6.17
C LEU A 172 -0.31 4.69 4.83
N SER A 173 -1.25 4.74 3.87
CA SER A 173 -1.05 4.19 2.54
C SER A 173 0.00 4.98 1.75
N LEU A 174 -0.03 6.32 1.81
CA LEU A 174 0.99 7.17 1.18
C LEU A 174 2.36 6.99 1.83
N PHE A 175 2.41 6.83 3.15
CA PHE A 175 3.65 6.43 3.83
C PHE A 175 4.26 5.18 3.19
N GLN A 176 3.46 4.10 3.03
CA GLN A 176 3.94 2.86 2.42
C GLN A 176 4.35 3.02 0.96
N VAL A 177 3.64 3.84 0.19
CA VAL A 177 4.00 4.13 -1.22
C VAL A 177 5.34 4.83 -1.29
N ILE A 178 5.58 5.86 -0.47
CA ILE A 178 6.85 6.60 -0.45
C ILE A 178 8.00 5.69 -0.01
N GLU A 179 7.84 4.88 1.05
CA GLU A 179 8.84 3.88 1.47
C GLU A 179 9.17 2.92 0.32
N GLY A 180 8.14 2.43 -0.37
CA GLY A 180 8.30 1.50 -1.49
C GLY A 180 8.96 2.13 -2.71
N LEU A 181 8.63 3.37 -3.04
CA LEU A 181 9.25 4.11 -4.15
C LEU A 181 10.72 4.43 -3.86
N ARG A 182 11.05 4.84 -2.63
CA ARG A 182 12.44 5.04 -2.19
C ARG A 182 13.26 3.77 -2.30
N TYR A 183 12.66 2.60 -2.02
CA TYR A 183 13.32 1.31 -2.23
C TYR A 183 13.48 0.96 -3.71
N ALA A 184 12.41 1.07 -4.50
CA ALA A 184 12.40 0.65 -5.89
C ALA A 184 13.21 1.58 -6.81
N PHE A 185 13.10 2.90 -6.60
CA PHE A 185 13.65 3.95 -7.46
C PHE A 185 14.38 5.02 -6.63
N PRO A 186 15.47 4.65 -5.91
CA PRO A 186 16.13 5.57 -4.98
C PRO A 186 16.66 6.85 -5.67
N LYS A 187 17.22 6.76 -6.88
CA LYS A 187 17.74 7.93 -7.60
C LYS A 187 16.61 8.84 -8.11
N ALA A 188 15.52 8.24 -8.61
CA ALA A 188 14.38 9.02 -9.07
C ALA A 188 13.71 9.74 -7.91
N MET A 189 13.55 9.09 -6.75
CA MET A 189 12.96 9.69 -5.56
C MET A 189 13.84 10.79 -4.97
N ASP A 190 15.14 10.57 -4.83
CA ASP A 190 16.10 11.60 -4.38
C ASP A 190 16.00 12.88 -5.21
N ALA A 191 15.88 12.73 -6.53
CA ALA A 191 15.73 13.87 -7.43
C ALA A 191 14.34 14.53 -7.36
N TYR A 192 13.27 13.78 -7.04
CA TYR A 192 11.91 14.28 -7.14
C TYR A 192 11.32 14.79 -5.80
N GLU A 193 11.81 14.36 -4.66
CA GLU A 193 11.25 14.69 -3.34
C GLU A 193 11.21 16.20 -3.04
N THR A 194 12.09 16.97 -3.63
CA THR A 194 12.06 18.45 -3.53
C THR A 194 10.77 19.06 -4.10
N ASN A 195 10.05 18.35 -4.96
CA ASN A 195 8.79 18.78 -5.56
C ASN A 195 7.55 18.40 -4.73
N ILE A 196 7.73 17.59 -3.68
CA ILE A 196 6.65 17.05 -2.85
C ILE A 196 6.95 17.20 -1.36
N PRO A 197 7.36 18.40 -0.88
CA PRO A 197 7.79 18.59 0.52
C PRO A 197 6.69 18.29 1.53
N GLY A 198 5.42 18.47 1.18
CA GLY A 198 4.28 18.14 2.04
C GLY A 198 4.15 16.62 2.24
N LEU A 199 4.26 15.83 1.16
CA LEU A 199 4.22 14.37 1.27
C LEU A 199 5.43 13.81 2.02
N VAL A 200 6.61 14.40 1.88
CA VAL A 200 7.79 14.04 2.66
C VAL A 200 7.55 14.32 4.15
N ALA A 201 7.01 15.49 4.49
CA ALA A 201 6.65 15.82 5.86
C ALA A 201 5.57 14.88 6.44
N LEU A 202 4.54 14.55 5.66
CA LEU A 202 3.52 13.56 6.03
C LEU A 202 4.14 12.18 6.30
N HIS A 203 5.02 11.71 5.39
CA HIS A 203 5.75 10.46 5.56
C HIS A 203 6.52 10.44 6.88
N ASP A 204 7.29 11.48 7.18
CA ASP A 204 8.12 11.56 8.39
C ASP A 204 7.25 11.63 9.66
N ALA A 205 6.13 12.35 9.59
CA ALA A 205 5.15 12.42 10.68
C ALA A 205 4.52 11.03 10.95
N VAL A 206 4.15 10.30 9.92
CA VAL A 206 3.63 8.92 10.05
C VAL A 206 4.69 8.00 10.63
N ARG A 207 5.93 8.06 10.12
CA ARG A 207 7.07 7.26 10.59
C ARG A 207 7.35 7.48 12.08
N ALA A 208 7.21 8.71 12.57
CA ALA A 208 7.46 9.09 13.96
C ALA A 208 6.35 8.67 14.94
N ARG A 209 5.21 8.16 14.47
CA ARG A 209 4.11 7.74 15.34
C ARG A 209 4.55 6.55 16.20
N PRO A 210 4.26 6.54 17.50
CA PRO A 210 4.84 5.55 18.42
C PRO A 210 4.56 4.09 18.03
N ARG A 211 3.33 3.78 17.57
CA ARG A 211 2.96 2.43 17.14
C ARG A 211 3.61 2.04 15.81
N ILE A 212 3.63 2.96 14.85
CA ILE A 212 4.32 2.75 13.57
C ILE A 212 5.81 2.55 13.80
N LEU A 213 6.46 3.42 14.58
CA LEU A 213 7.89 3.31 14.89
C LEU A 213 8.22 1.96 15.55
N SER A 214 7.39 1.53 16.52
CA SER A 214 7.54 0.21 17.17
C SER A 214 7.36 -0.94 16.18
N TYR A 215 6.37 -0.85 15.30
CA TYR A 215 6.13 -1.84 14.25
C TYR A 215 7.30 -1.93 13.28
N LEU A 216 7.81 -0.80 12.78
CA LEU A 216 8.94 -0.73 11.85
C LEU A 216 10.22 -1.34 12.43
N ALA A 217 10.41 -1.25 13.76
CA ALA A 217 11.54 -1.83 14.48
C ALA A 217 11.35 -3.33 14.84
N SER A 218 10.19 -3.90 14.57
CA SER A 218 9.85 -5.27 14.96
C SER A 218 10.04 -6.27 13.82
N GLU A 219 10.18 -7.57 14.16
CA GLU A 219 10.20 -8.67 13.19
C GLU A 219 8.87 -8.85 12.44
N ARG A 220 7.79 -8.18 12.86
CA ARG A 220 6.51 -8.19 12.15
C ARG A 220 6.59 -7.38 10.85
N ARG A 221 7.44 -6.34 10.78
CA ARG A 221 7.71 -5.58 9.56
C ARG A 221 8.59 -6.40 8.63
N LEU A 222 8.05 -6.78 7.47
CA LEU A 222 8.81 -7.47 6.44
C LEU A 222 9.64 -6.46 5.62
N ALA A 223 10.89 -6.82 5.33
CA ALA A 223 11.74 -6.04 4.44
C ALA A 223 11.24 -6.11 2.98
N PHE A 224 11.46 -5.03 2.23
CA PHE A 224 11.27 -5.08 0.78
C PHE A 224 12.21 -6.10 0.14
N ASN A 225 11.76 -6.69 -0.96
CA ASN A 225 12.55 -7.65 -1.74
C ASN A 225 12.02 -7.72 -3.19
N GLU A 226 12.71 -8.45 -4.07
CA GLU A 226 12.38 -8.58 -5.49
C GLU A 226 11.22 -9.55 -5.79
N SER A 227 10.46 -9.96 -4.77
CA SER A 227 9.23 -10.77 -4.93
C SER A 227 7.97 -9.97 -4.64
N CYS A 228 8.09 -8.71 -4.17
CA CYS A 228 6.94 -7.86 -3.82
C CYS A 228 6.56 -6.87 -4.94
N VAL A 229 5.65 -5.94 -4.64
CA VAL A 229 5.20 -4.89 -5.59
C VAL A 229 6.31 -3.88 -5.87
N PHE A 230 7.01 -3.47 -4.83
CA PHE A 230 8.15 -2.56 -4.93
C PHE A 230 9.41 -3.39 -5.05
N ARG A 231 10.02 -3.40 -6.23
CA ARG A 231 11.25 -4.16 -6.53
C ARG A 231 12.35 -3.23 -6.96
N HIS A 232 13.55 -3.46 -6.47
CA HIS A 232 14.72 -2.67 -6.86
C HIS A 232 15.50 -3.38 -7.95
N TYR A 233 15.34 -2.92 -9.18
CA TYR A 233 16.19 -3.25 -10.31
C TYR A 233 16.93 -1.98 -10.75
N PRO A 234 18.26 -1.87 -10.52
CA PRO A 234 19.00 -0.64 -10.79
C PRO A 234 18.85 -0.10 -12.22
N GLU A 235 18.64 -0.98 -13.19
CA GLU A 235 18.41 -0.62 -14.59
C GLU A 235 17.04 0.01 -14.85
N LEU A 236 16.06 -0.19 -13.96
CA LEU A 236 14.72 0.42 -14.07
C LEU A 236 14.65 1.79 -13.40
N ASP A 237 15.62 2.16 -12.59
CA ASP A 237 15.69 3.48 -11.97
C ASP A 237 16.23 4.54 -12.95
N ARG A 238 16.16 5.80 -12.57
CA ARG A 238 16.68 6.92 -13.34
C ARG A 238 18.14 6.69 -13.72
N GLN A 239 18.43 6.74 -15.00
CA GLN A 239 19.80 6.75 -15.48
C GLN A 239 20.40 8.14 -15.23
N SER A 240 21.65 8.17 -14.78
CA SER A 240 22.39 9.43 -14.48
C SER A 240 22.54 10.30 -15.70
#